data_3481baf949c7d95a5b36395654c86a71
#
_entry.id   3481baf949c7d95a5b36395654c86a71
#
_cell.length_a   1.000
_cell.length_b   1.000
_cell.length_c   1.000
_cell.angle_alpha   90.00
_cell.angle_beta   90.00
_cell.angle_gamma   90.00
#
_symmetry.space_group_name_H-M   'P 1'
#
loop_
_entity.id
_entity.type
_entity.pdbx_description
1 polymer ?
#
loop_
_entity_poly.entity_id
_entity_poly.type
_entity_poly.pdbx_seq_one_letter_code
_entity_poly.pdbx_strand_id
1 'polypeptide(L)'
;ARRSYYARIAGLTGKRKGETEETLRNEYNGVMTPYTAELLGTMLMILMGDGVVANVVLDKTKGHAGGWMVVTTAWALAVFVGVVVAAPYSGAHLNPAVTFAFALTGQFPWERVLPYVSAQMIGAALGAVLVWLAYRPHFEATPDPRTKLAVFCTAPEIRRTGWNFLTELIGTFSLLFIIFYITVGEITLSDNI
;
A
#
# COMPACT_ATOMS: atom_id res chain seq x y z
N ALA A 1 7.77 18.23 5.47
CA ALA A 1 8.07 16.77 5.50
C ALA A 1 9.02 16.34 4.37
N ARG A 2 8.81 16.75 3.09
CA ARG A 2 9.72 16.38 1.98
C ARG A 2 11.16 16.88 2.15
N ARG A 3 11.39 18.12 2.62
CA ARG A 3 12.73 18.67 2.86
C ARG A 3 13.55 17.84 3.86
N SER A 4 12.93 17.39 4.94
CA SER A 4 13.60 16.59 5.98
C SER A 4 13.98 15.18 5.51
N TYR A 5 13.18 14.55 4.62
CA TYR A 5 13.43 13.22 4.10
C TYR A 5 14.66 13.18 3.20
N TYR A 6 14.76 14.08 2.22
CA TYR A 6 15.93 14.18 1.32
C TYR A 6 17.21 14.56 2.06
N ALA A 7 17.12 15.44 3.08
CA ALA A 7 18.25 15.79 3.93
C ALA A 7 18.77 14.60 4.75
N ARG A 8 17.88 13.71 5.24
CA ARG A 8 18.26 12.49 5.95
C ARG A 8 18.93 11.46 5.03
N ILE A 9 18.41 11.25 3.82
CA ILE A 9 19.03 10.33 2.85
C ILE A 9 20.39 10.86 2.40
N ALA A 10 20.54 12.15 2.13
CA ALA A 10 21.81 12.76 1.84
C ALA A 10 22.83 12.59 2.98
N GLY A 11 22.37 12.58 4.23
CA GLY A 11 23.21 12.27 5.40
C GLY A 11 23.64 10.81 5.48
N LEU A 12 22.83 9.87 5.00
CA LEU A 12 23.11 8.42 4.99
C LEU A 12 24.01 8.00 3.81
N THR A 13 23.97 8.74 2.69
CA THR A 13 24.77 8.43 1.49
C THR A 13 26.12 9.14 1.41
N GLY A 14 26.52 9.88 2.46
CA GLY A 14 27.78 10.61 2.49
C GLY A 14 27.77 11.78 1.51
N LYS A 15 27.28 12.94 1.96
CA LYS A 15 27.21 14.17 1.15
C LYS A 15 28.48 14.37 0.35
N ARG A 16 28.41 14.30 -0.97
CA ARG A 16 29.45 14.94 -1.81
C ARG A 16 29.38 16.45 -1.57
N LYS A 17 30.46 17.03 -1.10
CA LYS A 17 30.57 18.46 -0.84
C LYS A 17 30.24 19.24 -2.11
N GLY A 18 29.07 19.92 -2.15
CA GLY A 18 28.64 20.77 -3.26
C GLY A 18 27.33 20.40 -3.98
N GLU A 19 26.67 19.30 -3.64
CA GLU A 19 25.37 18.96 -4.21
C GLU A 19 24.24 19.74 -3.54
N THR A 20 23.45 20.44 -4.34
CA THR A 20 22.26 21.15 -3.86
C THR A 20 21.08 20.18 -3.70
N GLU A 21 20.11 20.54 -2.85
CA GLU A 21 18.86 19.78 -2.66
C GLU A 21 18.12 19.53 -4.00
N GLU A 22 18.29 20.41 -4.94
CA GLU A 22 17.70 20.35 -6.29
C GLU A 22 18.39 19.32 -7.18
N THR A 23 19.71 19.17 -7.07
CA THR A 23 20.49 18.15 -7.79
C THR A 23 20.11 16.76 -7.33
N LEU A 24 20.02 16.56 -6.01
CA LEU A 24 19.59 15.27 -5.42
C LEU A 24 18.16 14.94 -5.79
N ARG A 25 17.28 15.95 -5.83
CA ARG A 25 15.89 15.77 -6.23
C ARG A 25 15.74 15.41 -7.70
N ASN A 26 16.55 15.96 -8.57
CA ASN A 26 16.54 15.66 -10.01
C ASN A 26 17.13 14.28 -10.31
N GLU A 27 18.18 13.88 -9.60
CA GLU A 27 18.74 12.53 -9.68
C GLU A 27 17.73 11.47 -9.22
N TYR A 28 16.98 11.72 -8.14
CA TYR A 28 15.91 10.83 -7.66
C TYR A 28 14.71 10.79 -8.61
N ASN A 29 14.29 11.93 -9.15
CA ASN A 29 13.20 11.98 -10.12
C ASN A 29 13.52 11.27 -11.44
N GLY A 30 14.81 11.07 -11.77
CA GLY A 30 15.25 10.29 -12.93
C GLY A 30 15.14 8.77 -12.75
N VAL A 31 15.03 8.27 -11.51
CA VAL A 31 15.04 6.82 -11.21
C VAL A 31 13.65 6.20 -11.42
N MET A 32 12.58 6.88 -11.01
CA MET A 32 11.23 6.32 -11.07
C MET A 32 10.17 7.40 -11.30
N THR A 33 9.23 7.15 -12.21
CA THR A 33 8.08 8.04 -12.38
C THR A 33 7.07 7.85 -11.25
N PRO A 34 6.22 8.84 -10.94
CA PRO A 34 5.16 8.65 -9.95
C PRO A 34 4.23 7.48 -10.25
N TYR A 35 3.95 7.23 -11.52
CA TYR A 35 3.09 6.12 -11.96
C TYR A 35 3.76 4.76 -11.73
N THR A 36 5.06 4.66 -12.03
CA THR A 36 5.83 3.44 -11.75
C THR A 36 5.91 3.19 -10.24
N ALA A 37 6.03 4.23 -9.43
CA ALA A 37 6.04 4.12 -7.98
C ALA A 37 4.71 3.63 -7.42
N GLU A 38 3.57 4.15 -7.91
CA GLU A 38 2.24 3.64 -7.55
C GLU A 38 2.06 2.17 -7.96
N LEU A 39 2.52 1.79 -9.16
CA LEU A 39 2.46 0.42 -9.64
C LEU A 39 3.28 -0.52 -8.74
N LEU A 40 4.55 -0.21 -8.52
CA LEU A 40 5.45 -1.07 -7.75
C LEU A 40 5.08 -1.09 -6.26
N GLY A 41 4.71 0.04 -5.67
CA GLY A 41 4.27 0.12 -4.29
C GLY A 41 3.00 -0.70 -4.05
N THR A 42 2.01 -0.60 -4.95
CA THR A 42 0.78 -1.41 -4.87
C THR A 42 1.07 -2.88 -5.13
N MET A 43 1.92 -3.21 -6.10
CA MET A 43 2.33 -4.58 -6.39
C MET A 43 2.96 -5.24 -5.15
N LEU A 44 3.89 -4.57 -4.49
CA LEU A 44 4.55 -5.08 -3.28
C LEU A 44 3.56 -5.21 -2.11
N MET A 45 2.69 -4.22 -1.93
CA MET A 45 1.65 -4.25 -0.91
C MET A 45 0.73 -5.47 -1.08
N ILE A 46 0.25 -5.73 -2.29
CA ILE A 46 -0.61 -6.89 -2.58
C ILE A 46 0.18 -8.20 -2.49
N LEU A 47 1.39 -8.26 -3.03
CA LEU A 47 2.24 -9.45 -2.92
C LEU A 47 2.44 -9.89 -1.46
N MET A 48 2.72 -8.95 -0.57
CA MET A 48 2.92 -9.27 0.85
C MET A 48 1.60 -9.50 1.59
N GLY A 49 0.57 -8.69 1.35
CA GLY A 49 -0.72 -8.77 2.00
C GLY A 49 -1.50 -10.04 1.62
N ASP A 50 -1.72 -10.27 0.34
CA ASP A 50 -2.38 -11.49 -0.13
C ASP A 50 -1.48 -12.72 0.10
N GLY A 51 -0.16 -12.56 0.07
CA GLY A 51 0.80 -13.61 0.39
C GLY A 51 0.63 -14.15 1.81
N VAL A 52 0.43 -13.28 2.81
CA VAL A 52 0.15 -13.76 4.17
C VAL A 52 -1.23 -14.40 4.27
N VAL A 53 -2.23 -13.87 3.56
CA VAL A 53 -3.56 -14.51 3.53
C VAL A 53 -3.44 -15.91 2.93
N ALA A 54 -2.75 -16.06 1.80
CA ALA A 54 -2.47 -17.37 1.20
C ALA A 54 -1.81 -18.34 2.20
N ASN A 55 -0.80 -17.85 2.95
CA ASN A 55 -0.11 -18.65 3.96
C ASN A 55 -1.01 -19.07 5.14
N VAL A 56 -2.02 -18.27 5.48
CA VAL A 56 -2.94 -18.55 6.61
C VAL A 56 -4.13 -19.40 6.19
N VAL A 57 -4.67 -19.22 4.97
CA VAL A 57 -5.92 -19.88 4.59
C VAL A 57 -5.74 -21.13 3.72
N LEU A 58 -4.68 -21.19 2.89
CA LEU A 58 -4.48 -22.33 2.00
C LEU A 58 -3.97 -23.56 2.77
N ASP A 59 -4.33 -24.73 2.27
CA ASP A 59 -3.92 -26.00 2.86
C ASP A 59 -2.41 -26.25 2.73
N LYS A 60 -1.86 -26.99 3.68
CA LYS A 60 -0.46 -27.46 3.73
C LYS A 60 0.59 -26.35 3.77
N THR A 61 0.22 -25.12 4.05
CA THR A 61 1.18 -24.05 4.33
C THR A 61 1.67 -24.16 5.78
N LYS A 62 2.83 -23.60 6.08
CA LYS A 62 3.37 -23.58 7.46
C LYS A 62 2.59 -22.64 8.37
N GLY A 63 1.94 -21.62 7.82
CA GLY A 63 1.13 -20.67 8.58
C GLY A 63 -0.35 -21.01 8.60
N HIS A 64 -0.77 -22.19 8.10
CA HIS A 64 -2.18 -22.59 8.05
C HIS A 64 -2.88 -22.41 9.40
N ALA A 65 -4.06 -21.80 9.38
CA ALA A 65 -4.84 -21.47 10.58
C ALA A 65 -4.14 -20.54 11.60
N GLY A 66 -3.14 -19.76 11.16
CA GLY A 66 -2.41 -18.80 12.02
C GLY A 66 -3.24 -17.66 12.59
N GLY A 67 -4.44 -17.44 12.07
CA GLY A 67 -5.44 -16.52 12.59
C GLY A 67 -5.29 -15.06 12.12
N TRP A 68 -6.30 -14.27 12.47
CA TRP A 68 -6.43 -12.89 12.00
C TRP A 68 -5.36 -11.93 12.50
N MET A 69 -4.77 -12.19 13.68
CA MET A 69 -3.66 -11.36 14.18
C MET A 69 -2.45 -11.41 13.25
N VAL A 70 -2.14 -12.57 12.70
CA VAL A 70 -1.06 -12.72 11.71
C VAL A 70 -1.40 -11.95 10.43
N VAL A 71 -2.63 -12.11 9.92
CA VAL A 71 -3.10 -11.42 8.71
C VAL A 71 -3.07 -9.91 8.88
N THR A 72 -3.66 -9.37 9.94
CA THR A 72 -3.76 -7.92 10.15
C THR A 72 -2.40 -7.27 10.38
N THR A 73 -1.52 -7.91 11.14
CA THR A 73 -0.15 -7.41 11.38
C THR A 73 0.66 -7.39 10.08
N ALA A 74 0.58 -8.47 9.31
CA ALA A 74 1.32 -8.55 8.05
C ALA A 74 0.78 -7.57 6.99
N TRP A 75 -0.54 -7.34 6.94
CA TRP A 75 -1.13 -6.31 6.08
C TRP A 75 -0.67 -4.90 6.47
N ALA A 76 -0.59 -4.58 7.76
CA ALA A 76 -0.05 -3.31 8.22
C ALA A 76 1.40 -3.12 7.75
N LEU A 77 2.23 -4.16 7.85
CA LEU A 77 3.61 -4.13 7.35
C LEU A 77 3.67 -4.06 5.82
N ALA A 78 2.78 -4.74 5.10
CA ALA A 78 2.69 -4.68 3.64
C ALA A 78 2.37 -3.26 3.15
N VAL A 79 1.41 -2.60 3.77
CA VAL A 79 1.10 -1.18 3.50
C VAL A 79 2.31 -0.30 3.80
N PHE A 80 2.96 -0.50 4.94
CA PHE A 80 4.17 0.25 5.31
C PHE A 80 5.28 0.12 4.26
N VAL A 81 5.57 -1.10 3.78
CA VAL A 81 6.57 -1.34 2.73
C VAL A 81 6.18 -0.64 1.42
N GLY A 82 4.93 -0.77 0.99
CA GLY A 82 4.41 -0.07 -0.19
C GLY A 82 4.59 1.45 -0.09
N VAL A 83 4.26 2.02 1.07
CA VAL A 83 4.43 3.46 1.35
C VAL A 83 5.91 3.85 1.30
N VAL A 84 6.79 3.11 1.96
CA VAL A 84 8.25 3.41 1.97
C VAL A 84 8.82 3.44 0.56
N VAL A 85 8.41 2.50 -0.29
CA VAL A 85 8.90 2.42 -1.68
C VAL A 85 8.34 3.55 -2.55
N ALA A 86 7.05 3.87 -2.44
CA ALA A 86 6.37 4.79 -3.36
C ALA A 86 6.41 6.26 -2.91
N ALA A 87 6.42 6.54 -1.60
CA ALA A 87 6.25 7.88 -1.07
C ALA A 87 7.24 8.93 -1.61
N PRO A 88 8.54 8.62 -1.81
CA PRO A 88 9.48 9.59 -2.35
C PRO A 88 9.12 10.11 -3.75
N TYR A 89 8.42 9.31 -4.55
CA TYR A 89 8.17 9.55 -5.96
C TYR A 89 6.73 10.00 -6.25
N SER A 90 5.74 9.31 -5.66
CA SER A 90 4.32 9.52 -5.95
C SER A 90 3.53 10.16 -4.80
N GLY A 91 4.03 10.09 -3.58
CA GLY A 91 3.28 10.38 -2.37
C GLY A 91 2.56 9.15 -1.81
N ALA A 92 2.71 7.98 -2.46
CA ALA A 92 2.21 6.68 -2.03
C ALA A 92 0.69 6.68 -1.74
N HIS A 93 -0.11 6.97 -2.73
CA HIS A 93 -1.56 6.80 -2.62
C HIS A 93 -1.94 5.33 -2.49
N LEU A 94 -1.39 4.46 -3.37
CA LEU A 94 -1.52 2.99 -3.39
C LEU A 94 -2.97 2.48 -3.33
N ASN A 95 -3.93 3.38 -3.45
CA ASN A 95 -5.36 3.09 -3.30
C ASN A 95 -6.18 4.08 -4.13
N PRO A 96 -7.10 3.61 -4.99
CA PRO A 96 -7.99 4.47 -5.76
C PRO A 96 -8.83 5.42 -4.90
N ALA A 97 -9.36 4.96 -3.75
CA ALA A 97 -10.16 5.81 -2.86
C ALA A 97 -9.34 6.95 -2.26
N VAL A 98 -8.08 6.70 -1.91
CA VAL A 98 -7.14 7.73 -1.43
C VAL A 98 -6.86 8.74 -2.53
N THR A 99 -6.55 8.27 -3.75
CA THR A 99 -6.30 9.15 -4.91
C THR A 99 -7.48 10.06 -5.19
N PHE A 100 -8.68 9.50 -5.15
CA PHE A 100 -9.92 10.24 -5.39
C PHE A 100 -10.20 11.26 -4.28
N ALA A 101 -9.98 10.90 -3.01
CA ALA A 101 -10.17 11.78 -1.88
C ALA A 101 -9.21 12.98 -1.90
N PHE A 102 -7.93 12.79 -2.25
CA PHE A 102 -6.99 13.89 -2.44
C PHE A 102 -7.39 14.81 -3.61
N ALA A 103 -7.96 14.27 -4.69
CA ALA A 103 -8.46 15.08 -5.80
C ALA A 103 -9.71 15.89 -5.40
N LEU A 104 -10.64 15.29 -4.66
CA LEU A 104 -11.85 15.97 -4.16
C LEU A 104 -11.52 17.13 -3.22
N THR A 105 -10.46 17.00 -2.44
CA THR A 105 -10.02 18.05 -1.50
C THR A 105 -9.06 19.07 -2.14
N GLY A 106 -8.83 18.99 -3.46
CA GLY A 106 -7.95 19.93 -4.18
C GLY A 106 -6.45 19.73 -3.92
N GLN A 107 -6.06 18.65 -3.25
CA GLN A 107 -4.66 18.35 -2.94
C GLN A 107 -3.95 17.53 -4.04
N PHE A 108 -4.71 17.06 -5.03
CA PHE A 108 -4.19 16.28 -6.14
C PHE A 108 -4.90 16.66 -7.46
N PRO A 109 -4.18 16.85 -8.59
CA PRO A 109 -4.78 17.27 -9.84
C PRO A 109 -5.60 16.13 -10.49
N TRP A 110 -6.81 16.46 -10.95
CA TRP A 110 -7.74 15.49 -11.54
C TRP A 110 -7.18 14.77 -12.76
N GLU A 111 -6.33 15.43 -13.55
CA GLU A 111 -5.69 14.89 -14.75
C GLU A 111 -4.80 13.68 -14.43
N ARG A 112 -4.31 13.58 -13.20
CA ARG A 112 -3.46 12.48 -12.75
C ARG A 112 -4.24 11.36 -12.06
N VAL A 113 -5.52 11.52 -11.78
CA VAL A 113 -6.34 10.50 -11.07
C VAL A 113 -6.37 9.21 -11.86
N LEU A 114 -6.78 9.27 -13.13
CA LEU A 114 -6.89 8.06 -13.96
C LEU A 114 -5.54 7.34 -14.17
N PRO A 115 -4.43 8.01 -14.48
CA PRO A 115 -3.11 7.38 -14.53
C PRO A 115 -2.68 6.70 -13.23
N TYR A 116 -2.95 7.33 -12.06
CA TYR A 116 -2.63 6.72 -10.76
C TYR A 116 -3.46 5.47 -10.51
N VAL A 117 -4.78 5.56 -10.67
CA VAL A 117 -5.69 4.43 -10.50
C VAL A 117 -5.32 3.28 -11.43
N SER A 118 -4.99 3.57 -12.70
CA SER A 118 -4.54 2.55 -13.65
C SER A 118 -3.26 1.86 -13.19
N ALA A 119 -2.27 2.62 -12.73
CA ALA A 119 -1.01 2.08 -12.22
C ALA A 119 -1.24 1.20 -10.98
N GLN A 120 -2.08 1.64 -10.04
CA GLN A 120 -2.48 0.89 -8.85
C GLN A 120 -3.17 -0.44 -9.22
N MET A 121 -4.13 -0.41 -10.14
CA MET A 121 -4.87 -1.61 -10.57
C MET A 121 -3.96 -2.63 -11.27
N ILE A 122 -3.05 -2.16 -12.13
CA ILE A 122 -2.06 -3.02 -12.78
C ILE A 122 -1.09 -3.59 -11.73
N GLY A 123 -0.62 -2.76 -10.81
CA GLY A 123 0.24 -3.20 -9.72
C GLY A 123 -0.41 -4.27 -8.85
N ALA A 124 -1.67 -4.06 -8.46
CA ALA A 124 -2.45 -5.03 -7.69
C ALA A 124 -2.59 -6.37 -8.43
N ALA A 125 -2.95 -6.33 -9.71
CA ALA A 125 -3.08 -7.54 -10.54
C ALA A 125 -1.74 -8.31 -10.64
N LEU A 126 -0.62 -7.61 -10.84
CA LEU A 126 0.70 -8.22 -10.86
C LEU A 126 1.08 -8.82 -9.50
N GLY A 127 0.80 -8.14 -8.39
CA GLY A 127 0.99 -8.66 -7.04
C GLY A 127 0.21 -9.95 -6.80
N ALA A 128 -1.07 -9.96 -7.18
CA ALA A 128 -1.92 -11.15 -7.06
C ALA A 128 -1.42 -12.33 -7.91
N VAL A 129 -0.96 -12.08 -9.15
CA VAL A 129 -0.34 -13.11 -10.01
C VAL A 129 0.91 -13.67 -9.35
N LEU A 130 1.76 -12.84 -8.77
CA LEU A 130 2.96 -13.29 -8.06
C LEU A 130 2.62 -14.16 -6.84
N VAL A 131 1.59 -13.79 -6.06
CA VAL A 131 1.08 -14.64 -4.96
C VAL A 131 0.60 -15.99 -5.49
N TRP A 132 -0.21 -15.98 -6.55
CA TRP A 132 -0.70 -17.22 -7.16
C TRP A 132 0.44 -18.12 -7.64
N LEU A 133 1.48 -17.56 -8.25
CA LEU A 133 2.66 -18.32 -8.68
C LEU A 133 3.44 -18.87 -7.49
N ALA A 134 3.68 -18.05 -6.45
CA ALA A 134 4.45 -18.46 -5.28
C ALA A 134 3.76 -19.57 -4.46
N TYR A 135 2.42 -19.56 -4.42
CA TYR A 135 1.62 -20.54 -3.67
C TYR A 135 0.95 -21.58 -4.56
N ARG A 136 1.34 -21.73 -5.82
CA ARG A 136 0.71 -22.62 -6.79
C ARG A 136 0.42 -24.02 -6.27
N PRO A 137 1.37 -24.75 -5.65
CA PRO A 137 1.11 -26.10 -5.11
C PRO A 137 0.06 -26.09 -3.99
N HIS A 138 -0.01 -25.03 -3.20
CA HIS A 138 -0.97 -24.90 -2.10
C HIS A 138 -2.38 -24.60 -2.64
N PHE A 139 -2.50 -23.80 -3.70
CA PHE A 139 -3.77 -23.62 -4.41
C PHE A 139 -4.30 -24.92 -5.00
N GLU A 140 -3.43 -25.78 -5.52
CA GLU A 140 -3.80 -27.10 -6.03
C GLU A 140 -4.22 -28.04 -4.90
N ALA A 141 -3.55 -28.00 -3.75
CA ALA A 141 -3.83 -28.82 -2.60
C ALA A 141 -5.11 -28.40 -1.84
N THR A 142 -5.57 -27.17 -2.00
CA THR A 142 -6.77 -26.64 -1.33
C THR A 142 -8.00 -26.94 -2.19
N PRO A 143 -8.95 -27.80 -1.76
CA PRO A 143 -10.08 -28.17 -2.62
C PRO A 143 -11.18 -27.10 -2.70
N ASP A 144 -11.39 -26.32 -1.62
CA ASP A 144 -12.48 -25.36 -1.53
C ASP A 144 -12.21 -24.10 -2.39
N PRO A 145 -13.06 -23.80 -3.40
CA PRO A 145 -12.91 -22.59 -4.22
C PRO A 145 -13.09 -21.29 -3.44
N ARG A 146 -13.89 -21.28 -2.37
CA ARG A 146 -14.11 -20.07 -1.56
C ARG A 146 -12.86 -19.70 -0.79
N THR A 147 -12.16 -20.69 -0.24
CA THR A 147 -10.86 -20.49 0.40
C THR A 147 -9.81 -19.95 -0.57
N LYS A 148 -9.77 -20.47 -1.81
CA LYS A 148 -8.89 -19.95 -2.85
C LYS A 148 -9.21 -18.48 -3.20
N LEU A 149 -10.50 -18.15 -3.32
CA LEU A 149 -10.95 -16.79 -3.60
C LEU A 149 -10.63 -15.83 -2.45
N ALA A 150 -10.74 -16.31 -1.21
CA ALA A 150 -10.49 -15.52 -0.01
C ALA A 150 -9.03 -15.01 0.10
N VAL A 151 -8.10 -15.58 -0.67
CA VAL A 151 -6.72 -15.06 -0.77
C VAL A 151 -6.71 -13.65 -1.36
N PHE A 152 -7.55 -13.39 -2.37
CA PHE A 152 -7.56 -12.15 -3.16
C PHE A 152 -8.76 -11.25 -2.90
N CYS A 153 -9.83 -11.79 -2.30
CA CYS A 153 -11.09 -11.09 -2.13
C CYS A 153 -11.60 -11.27 -0.70
N THR A 154 -11.79 -10.15 0.00
CA THR A 154 -12.53 -10.16 1.26
C THR A 154 -14.02 -10.30 1.00
N ALA A 155 -14.70 -11.06 1.86
CA ALA A 155 -16.16 -11.19 1.84
C ALA A 155 -16.69 -11.11 3.27
N PRO A 156 -17.85 -10.49 3.47
CA PRO A 156 -18.46 -10.46 4.80
C PRO A 156 -18.93 -11.87 5.19
N GLU A 157 -18.62 -12.27 6.41
CA GLU A 157 -19.10 -13.56 6.96
C GLU A 157 -20.62 -13.58 7.06
N ILE A 158 -21.23 -12.46 7.46
CA ILE A 158 -22.67 -12.30 7.52
C ILE A 158 -23.11 -11.38 6.38
N ARG A 159 -23.80 -11.92 5.37
CA ARG A 159 -24.26 -11.17 4.21
C ARG A 159 -25.55 -10.40 4.52
N ARG A 160 -25.40 -9.13 4.90
CA ARG A 160 -26.48 -8.14 5.07
C ARG A 160 -26.08 -6.84 4.37
N THR A 161 -26.50 -6.64 3.14
CA THR A 161 -26.04 -5.58 2.23
C THR A 161 -26.00 -4.19 2.87
N GLY A 162 -27.05 -3.77 3.57
CA GLY A 162 -27.08 -2.44 4.21
C GLY A 162 -26.05 -2.27 5.31
N TRP A 163 -25.90 -3.28 6.19
CA TRP A 163 -24.91 -3.26 7.23
C TRP A 163 -23.48 -3.38 6.69
N ASN A 164 -23.28 -4.21 5.68
CA ASN A 164 -21.98 -4.38 5.05
C ASN A 164 -21.54 -3.08 4.37
N PHE A 165 -22.46 -2.39 3.66
CA PHE A 165 -22.20 -1.07 3.09
C PHE A 165 -21.79 -0.05 4.17
N LEU A 166 -22.52 -0.02 5.30
CA LEU A 166 -22.18 0.88 6.40
C LEU A 166 -20.78 0.57 6.99
N THR A 167 -20.43 -0.71 7.11
CA THR A 167 -19.11 -1.13 7.60
C THR A 167 -17.99 -0.67 6.66
N GLU A 168 -18.17 -0.85 5.35
CA GLU A 168 -17.21 -0.37 4.33
C GLU A 168 -17.10 1.17 4.34
N LEU A 169 -18.22 1.87 4.50
CA LEU A 169 -18.23 3.33 4.61
C LEU A 169 -17.41 3.80 5.83
N ILE A 170 -17.67 3.20 7.00
CA ILE A 170 -16.93 3.53 8.25
C ILE A 170 -15.44 3.22 8.10
N GLY A 171 -15.10 2.06 7.54
CA GLY A 171 -13.71 1.65 7.33
C GLY A 171 -12.97 2.60 6.39
N THR A 172 -13.58 2.93 5.25
CA THR A 172 -12.99 3.86 4.27
C THR A 172 -12.88 5.28 4.84
N PHE A 173 -13.90 5.76 5.55
CA PHE A 173 -13.85 7.05 6.24
C PHE A 173 -12.70 7.10 7.25
N SER A 174 -12.57 6.08 8.09
CA SER A 174 -11.51 6.00 9.09
C SER A 174 -10.12 6.01 8.45
N LEU A 175 -9.94 5.23 7.37
CA LEU A 175 -8.69 5.21 6.61
C LEU A 175 -8.34 6.61 6.08
N LEU A 176 -9.26 7.24 5.38
CA LEU A 176 -9.04 8.56 4.77
C LEU A 176 -8.81 9.64 5.84
N PHE A 177 -9.60 9.62 6.92
CA PHE A 177 -9.45 10.57 8.03
C PHE A 177 -8.03 10.50 8.63
N ILE A 178 -7.53 9.29 8.91
CA ILE A 178 -6.18 9.07 9.44
C ILE A 178 -5.12 9.55 8.45
N ILE A 179 -5.26 9.23 7.16
CA ILE A 179 -4.31 9.65 6.13
C ILE A 179 -4.25 11.17 6.04
N PHE A 180 -5.39 11.86 6.01
CA PHE A 180 -5.43 13.32 5.97
C PHE A 180 -4.83 13.93 7.24
N TYR A 181 -5.10 13.36 8.40
CA TYR A 181 -4.55 13.85 9.66
C TYR A 181 -3.02 13.71 9.73
N ILE A 182 -2.48 12.57 9.29
CA ILE A 182 -1.03 12.32 9.26
C ILE A 182 -0.33 13.22 8.23
N THR A 183 -0.94 13.45 7.07
CA THR A 183 -0.33 14.24 5.99
C THR A 183 -0.41 15.75 6.22
N VAL A 184 -1.40 16.23 6.95
CA VAL A 184 -1.59 17.66 7.29
C VAL A 184 -0.96 18.01 8.64
N GLY A 185 -0.88 17.06 9.56
CA GLY A 185 -0.26 17.24 10.87
C GLY A 185 1.25 17.05 10.81
N GLU A 186 2.04 18.10 11.06
CA GLU A 186 3.39 17.91 11.56
C GLU A 186 3.27 17.29 12.94
N ILE A 187 3.64 16.02 13.08
CA ILE A 187 3.86 15.45 14.41
C ILE A 187 5.17 16.07 14.90
N THR A 188 5.08 17.28 15.42
CA THR A 188 6.13 17.85 16.26
C THR A 188 6.07 17.11 17.59
N LEU A 189 6.92 16.10 17.74
CA LEU A 189 7.28 15.67 19.07
C LEU A 189 7.92 16.89 19.73
N SER A 190 7.24 17.46 20.72
CA SER A 190 7.74 18.59 21.50
C SER A 190 9.12 18.22 22.03
N ASP A 191 10.13 19.05 21.75
CA ASP A 191 11.50 18.90 22.25
C ASP A 191 11.60 19.18 23.78
N ASN A 192 10.50 19.01 24.49
CA ASN A 192 10.42 19.19 25.94
C ASN A 192 10.35 17.83 26.65
N ILE A 193 11.43 17.07 26.61
CA ILE A 193 11.80 16.10 27.65
C ILE A 193 13.24 16.35 28.03
#